data_bf2444e1d8adcf8583a9101b21ac03e1
#
_entry.id   bf2444e1d8adcf8583a9101b21ac03e1
#
_cell.length_a   1.000
_cell.length_b   1.000
_cell.length_c   1.000
_cell.angle_alpha   90.00
_cell.angle_beta   90.00
_cell.angle_gamma   90.00
#
_symmetry.space_group_name_H-M   'P 1'
#
loop_
_entity.id
_entity.type
_entity.pdbx_description
1 polymer ?
#
loop_
_entity_poly.entity_id
_entity_poly.type
_entity_poly.pdbx_seq_one_letter_code
_entity_poly.pdbx_strand_id
1 'polypeptide(L)'
;MFLHISDYMTIEEVQDRFRECFPGLEIHFYASPFNTYTAFNLPRLPKTDRIEYIRHYHYNGALEIKSWFSAARVEQELKEMFDLNAGIFRINKSGTLIHVASEDELVPHFDKHL
;
A
#
# COMPACT_ATOMS: atom_id res chain seq x y z
N MET A 1 11.50 4.98 -6.45
CA MET A 1 11.34 3.55 -6.71
C MET A 1 10.10 3.30 -7.56
N PHE A 2 10.04 2.19 -8.22
CA PHE A 2 8.88 1.81 -9.01
C PHE A 2 8.20 0.58 -8.40
N LEU A 3 6.91 0.69 -8.14
CA LEU A 3 6.10 -0.42 -7.68
C LEU A 3 5.27 -0.93 -8.86
N HIS A 4 5.59 -2.12 -9.33
CA HIS A 4 4.90 -2.72 -10.46
C HIS A 4 3.57 -3.33 -10.02
N ILE A 5 2.52 -3.01 -10.78
CA ILE A 5 1.17 -3.53 -10.54
C ILE A 5 0.69 -4.19 -11.82
N SER A 6 0.34 -5.46 -11.73
CA SER A 6 -0.15 -6.24 -12.87
C SER A 6 -1.29 -7.13 -12.39
N ASP A 7 -2.25 -7.37 -13.28
CA ASP A 7 -3.37 -8.27 -13.00
C ASP A 7 -2.95 -9.68 -12.63
N TYR A 8 -1.80 -10.12 -13.13
CA TYR A 8 -1.30 -11.47 -12.89
C TYR A 8 -0.66 -11.64 -11.52
N MET A 9 -0.32 -10.55 -10.86
CA MET A 9 0.31 -10.57 -9.55
C MET A 9 -0.71 -10.90 -8.48
N THR A 10 -0.24 -11.59 -7.44
CA THR A 10 -1.02 -11.72 -6.21
C THR A 10 -0.76 -10.50 -5.33
N ILE A 11 -1.66 -10.29 -4.37
CA ILE A 11 -1.46 -9.25 -3.35
C ILE A 11 -0.12 -9.47 -2.64
N GLU A 12 0.21 -10.71 -2.32
CA GLU A 12 1.48 -11.03 -1.64
C GLU A 12 2.71 -10.56 -2.43
N GLU A 13 2.68 -10.73 -3.75
CA GLU A 13 3.79 -10.28 -4.59
C GLU A 13 3.96 -8.75 -4.54
N VAL A 14 2.86 -8.02 -4.54
CA VAL A 14 2.90 -6.55 -4.40
C VAL A 14 3.42 -6.18 -3.01
N GLN A 15 2.93 -6.87 -1.98
CA GLN A 15 3.35 -6.64 -0.60
C GLN A 15 4.85 -6.87 -0.42
N ASP A 16 5.36 -7.94 -1.01
CA ASP A 16 6.79 -8.27 -0.90
C ASP A 16 7.67 -7.22 -1.56
N ARG A 17 7.29 -6.76 -2.74
CA ARG A 17 8.02 -5.70 -3.43
C ARG A 17 7.98 -4.39 -2.67
N PHE A 18 6.82 -4.06 -2.11
CA PHE A 18 6.69 -2.86 -1.31
C PHE A 18 7.59 -2.92 -0.07
N ARG A 19 7.60 -4.06 0.60
CA ARG A 19 8.42 -4.26 1.79
C ARG A 19 9.91 -4.21 1.51
N GLU A 20 10.33 -4.70 0.34
CA GLU A 20 11.72 -4.61 -0.08
C GLU A 20 12.19 -3.17 -0.20
N CYS A 21 11.31 -2.30 -0.67
CA CYS A 21 11.64 -0.90 -0.90
C CYS A 21 11.43 -0.03 0.34
N PHE A 22 10.52 -0.43 1.22
CA PHE A 22 10.21 0.30 2.45
C PHE A 22 10.24 -0.66 3.64
N PRO A 23 11.43 -1.06 4.08
CA PRO A 23 11.54 -1.96 5.24
C PRO A 23 10.84 -1.37 6.46
N GLY A 24 10.07 -2.19 7.14
CA GLY A 24 9.30 -1.74 8.30
C GLY A 24 7.90 -1.24 7.98
N LEU A 25 7.55 -1.14 6.70
CA LEU A 25 6.20 -0.78 6.29
C LEU A 25 5.52 -1.97 5.64
N GLU A 26 4.18 -2.00 5.78
CA GLU A 26 3.34 -3.01 5.16
C GLU A 26 2.23 -2.34 4.37
N ILE A 27 1.85 -2.95 3.25
CA ILE A 27 0.71 -2.50 2.46
C ILE A 27 -0.36 -3.59 2.49
N HIS A 28 -1.61 -3.17 2.69
CA HIS A 28 -2.76 -4.07 2.66
C HIS A 28 -3.81 -3.52 1.73
N PHE A 29 -4.63 -4.39 1.18
CA PHE A 29 -5.66 -4.02 0.22
C PHE A 29 -7.04 -4.36 0.75
N TYR A 30 -8.04 -3.59 0.32
CA TYR A 30 -9.41 -3.68 0.80
C TYR A 30 -10.37 -3.67 -0.38
N ALA A 31 -11.57 -4.23 -0.18
CA ALA A 31 -12.58 -4.31 -1.23
C ALA A 31 -13.23 -2.96 -1.52
N SER A 32 -13.19 -2.04 -0.58
CA SER A 32 -13.78 -0.71 -0.72
C SER A 32 -12.84 0.34 -0.12
N PRO A 33 -13.04 1.63 -0.46
CA PRO A 33 -12.24 2.70 0.12
C PRO A 33 -12.37 2.71 1.64
N PHE A 34 -11.26 2.98 2.30
CA PHE A 34 -11.25 3.08 3.76
C PHE A 34 -10.58 4.39 4.18
N ASN A 35 -10.81 4.75 5.43
CA ASN A 35 -10.10 5.85 6.08
C ASN A 35 -9.67 5.38 7.46
N THR A 36 -9.07 6.27 8.24
CA THR A 36 -8.56 5.92 9.56
C THR A 36 -9.64 5.32 10.47
N TYR A 37 -10.90 5.78 10.35
CA TYR A 37 -11.99 5.28 11.17
C TYR A 37 -12.43 3.88 10.77
N THR A 38 -12.38 3.56 9.48
CA THR A 38 -12.87 2.29 8.96
C THR A 38 -11.77 1.25 8.81
N ALA A 39 -10.51 1.65 8.88
CA ALA A 39 -9.38 0.77 8.62
C ALA A 39 -9.36 -0.48 9.50
N PHE A 40 -9.81 -0.36 10.74
CA PHE A 40 -9.81 -1.49 11.68
C PHE A 40 -11.02 -2.39 11.51
N ASN A 41 -12.09 -1.91 10.85
CA ASN A 41 -13.33 -2.64 10.67
C ASN A 41 -13.48 -3.29 9.31
N LEU A 42 -12.66 -2.86 8.33
CA LEU A 42 -12.71 -3.44 7.00
C LEU A 42 -11.79 -4.67 6.96
N PRO A 43 -12.30 -5.81 6.47
CA PRO A 43 -11.45 -6.98 6.28
C PRO A 43 -10.39 -6.69 5.21
N ARG A 44 -9.17 -7.09 5.50
CA ARG A 44 -8.11 -7.07 4.50
C ARG A 44 -8.37 -8.17 3.49
N LEU A 45 -8.08 -7.88 2.22
CA LEU A 45 -8.18 -8.91 1.20
C LEU A 45 -7.06 -9.94 1.39
N PRO A 46 -7.35 -11.23 1.15
CA PRO A 46 -6.35 -12.28 1.30
C PRO A 46 -5.16 -12.07 0.38
N LYS A 47 -3.97 -12.32 0.90
CA LYS A 47 -2.73 -12.14 0.12
C LYS A 47 -2.64 -13.08 -1.08
N THR A 48 -3.44 -14.13 -1.12
CA THR A 48 -3.49 -15.08 -2.24
C THR A 48 -4.34 -14.59 -3.40
N ASP A 49 -5.14 -13.53 -3.20
CA ASP A 49 -5.95 -12.98 -4.27
C ASP A 49 -5.07 -12.33 -5.34
N ARG A 50 -5.47 -12.48 -6.60
CA ARG A 50 -4.81 -11.78 -7.70
C ARG A 50 -5.36 -10.38 -7.81
N ILE A 51 -4.51 -9.48 -8.26
CA ILE A 51 -4.87 -8.08 -8.47
C ILE A 51 -6.07 -7.96 -9.43
N GLU A 52 -6.16 -8.82 -10.44
CA GLU A 52 -7.26 -8.78 -11.40
C GLU A 52 -8.64 -8.92 -10.77
N TYR A 53 -8.74 -9.60 -9.64
CA TYR A 53 -10.04 -9.88 -8.99
C TYR A 53 -10.46 -8.81 -7.99
N ILE A 54 -9.57 -7.88 -7.65
CA ILE A 54 -9.85 -6.90 -6.60
C ILE A 54 -10.04 -5.49 -7.14
N ARG A 55 -10.11 -5.33 -8.46
CA ARG A 55 -10.29 -4.02 -9.09
C ARG A 55 -11.14 -4.12 -10.35
N HIS A 56 -11.69 -2.99 -10.76
CA HIS A 56 -12.48 -2.89 -11.97
C HIS A 56 -11.68 -2.43 -13.17
N TYR A 57 -10.71 -1.52 -12.96
CA TYR A 57 -9.76 -1.11 -13.99
C TYR A 57 -8.54 -2.02 -13.96
N HIS A 58 -8.09 -2.40 -15.15
CA HIS A 58 -7.02 -3.39 -15.29
C HIS A 58 -5.75 -2.79 -15.88
N TYR A 59 -5.45 -1.56 -15.51
CA TYR A 59 -4.22 -0.94 -15.94
C TYR A 59 -3.01 -1.62 -15.31
N ASN A 60 -2.13 -2.14 -16.16
CA ASN A 60 -0.86 -2.73 -15.74
C ASN A 60 0.25 -1.73 -15.98
N GLY A 61 1.07 -1.48 -14.99
CA GLY A 61 2.13 -0.50 -15.11
C GLY A 61 2.94 -0.40 -13.84
N ALA A 62 3.67 0.68 -13.72
CA ALA A 62 4.50 0.95 -12.55
C ALA A 62 4.15 2.29 -11.94
N LEU A 63 3.95 2.30 -10.63
CA LEU A 63 3.80 3.53 -9.88
C LEU A 63 5.19 4.00 -9.45
N GLU A 64 5.58 5.19 -9.89
CA GLU A 64 6.80 5.79 -9.42
C GLU A 64 6.55 6.46 -8.06
N ILE A 65 7.22 5.97 -7.03
CA ILE A 65 7.13 6.54 -5.69
C ILE A 65 8.40 7.34 -5.46
N LYS A 66 8.23 8.65 -5.41
CA LYS A 66 9.35 9.56 -5.21
C LYS A 66 9.68 9.70 -3.74
N SER A 67 10.93 10.07 -3.45
CA SER A 67 11.44 10.12 -2.09
C SER A 67 10.70 11.09 -1.15
N TRP A 68 9.96 12.04 -1.71
CA TRP A 68 9.19 13.01 -0.91
C TRP A 68 7.70 12.70 -0.82
N PHE A 69 7.25 11.56 -1.36
CA PHE A 69 5.83 11.20 -1.30
C PHE A 69 5.43 10.85 0.13
N SER A 70 4.24 11.30 0.52
CA SER A 70 3.63 10.83 1.75
C SER A 70 2.94 9.48 1.50
N ALA A 71 2.67 8.75 2.57
CA ALA A 71 1.90 7.51 2.46
C ALA A 71 0.50 7.79 1.89
N ALA A 72 -0.12 8.90 2.31
CA ALA A 72 -1.42 9.31 1.79
C ALA A 72 -1.39 9.49 0.27
N ARG A 73 -0.33 10.08 -0.25
CA ARG A 73 -0.19 10.26 -1.71
C ARG A 73 -0.05 8.93 -2.43
N VAL A 74 0.72 8.01 -1.89
CA VAL A 74 0.88 6.69 -2.49
C VAL A 74 -0.46 5.95 -2.52
N GLU A 75 -1.20 5.98 -1.43
CA GLU A 75 -2.53 5.38 -1.37
C GLU A 75 -3.47 6.02 -2.39
N GLN A 76 -3.44 7.34 -2.52
CA GLN A 76 -4.27 8.07 -3.48
C GLN A 76 -3.93 7.69 -4.92
N GLU A 77 -2.65 7.62 -5.26
CA GLU A 77 -2.24 7.26 -6.62
C GLU A 77 -2.57 5.81 -6.94
N LEU A 78 -2.45 4.90 -5.98
CA LEU A 78 -2.89 3.53 -6.17
C LEU A 78 -4.39 3.46 -6.47
N LYS A 79 -5.18 4.29 -5.80
CA LYS A 79 -6.62 4.36 -6.08
C LYS A 79 -6.91 4.96 -7.44
N GLU A 80 -6.30 6.09 -7.77
CA GLU A 80 -6.61 6.83 -8.99
C GLU A 80 -6.07 6.17 -10.25
N MET A 81 -4.86 5.63 -10.18
CA MET A 81 -4.20 5.06 -11.35
C MET A 81 -4.50 3.57 -11.52
N PHE A 82 -4.62 2.85 -10.45
CA PHE A 82 -4.69 1.39 -10.47
C PHE A 82 -5.98 0.81 -9.93
N ASP A 83 -6.89 1.64 -9.46
CA ASP A 83 -8.16 1.22 -8.87
C ASP A 83 -7.98 0.23 -7.71
N LEU A 84 -7.02 0.52 -6.85
CA LEU A 84 -6.72 -0.30 -5.68
C LEU A 84 -6.96 0.49 -4.39
N ASN A 85 -7.73 -0.11 -3.50
CA ASN A 85 -7.98 0.46 -2.17
C ASN A 85 -6.90 -0.05 -1.23
N ALA A 86 -5.85 0.74 -1.05
CA ALA A 86 -4.67 0.34 -0.31
C ALA A 86 -4.50 1.14 0.98
N GLY A 87 -3.94 0.49 1.99
CA GLY A 87 -3.52 1.15 3.22
C GLY A 87 -2.07 0.80 3.53
N ILE A 88 -1.30 1.79 3.97
CA ILE A 88 0.10 1.61 4.34
C ILE A 88 0.22 1.72 5.85
N PHE A 89 0.87 0.74 6.46
CA PHE A 89 0.96 0.60 7.90
C PHE A 89 2.41 0.38 8.34
N ARG A 90 2.71 0.75 9.57
CA ARG A 90 3.90 0.29 10.26
C ARG A 90 3.49 -0.51 11.49
N ILE A 91 4.38 -1.36 11.96
CA ILE A 91 4.15 -2.15 13.16
C ILE A 91 4.89 -1.46 14.30
N ASN A 92 4.16 -1.13 15.37
CA ASN A 92 4.78 -0.54 16.55
C ASN A 92 5.41 -1.62 17.44
N LYS A 93 6.01 -1.20 18.56
CA LYS A 93 6.71 -2.10 19.46
C LYS A 93 5.80 -3.17 20.08
N SER A 94 4.51 -2.89 20.18
CA SER A 94 3.55 -3.87 20.74
C SER A 94 2.96 -4.79 19.68
N GLY A 95 3.38 -4.68 18.42
CA GLY A 95 2.88 -5.48 17.32
C GLY A 95 1.60 -4.95 16.69
N THR A 96 1.16 -3.75 17.07
CA THR A 96 -0.05 -3.15 16.51
C THR A 96 0.27 -2.43 15.21
N LEU A 97 -0.61 -2.58 14.22
CA LEU A 97 -0.50 -1.85 12.96
C LEU A 97 -0.97 -0.42 13.14
N ILE A 98 -0.18 0.53 12.65
CA ILE A 98 -0.49 1.94 12.69
C ILE A 98 -0.58 2.47 11.27
N HIS A 99 -1.69 3.13 10.93
CA HIS A 99 -1.91 3.68 9.60
C HIS A 99 -1.02 4.90 9.39
N VAL A 100 -0.02 4.77 8.54
CA VAL A 100 1.01 5.79 8.37
C VAL A 100 0.47 7.07 7.76
N ALA A 101 -0.53 6.97 6.88
CA ALA A 101 -1.11 8.15 6.23
C ALA A 101 -1.67 9.16 7.24
N SER A 102 -2.13 8.70 8.40
CA SER A 102 -2.63 9.60 9.45
C SER A 102 -1.53 10.37 10.15
N GLU A 103 -0.27 9.97 9.94
CA GLU A 103 0.92 10.60 10.52
C GLU A 103 1.75 11.35 9.49
N ASP A 104 1.26 11.44 8.27
CA ASP A 104 1.77 12.25 7.17
C ASP A 104 3.02 11.80 6.43
N GLU A 105 3.78 10.82 6.88
CA GLU A 105 5.07 10.63 6.24
C GLU A 105 5.41 9.19 5.95
N LEU A 106 5.68 8.90 4.67
CA LEU A 106 6.26 7.65 4.24
C LEU A 106 7.78 7.75 4.20
N VAL A 107 8.23 8.75 3.52
CA VAL A 107 9.60 8.81 3.03
C VAL A 107 10.64 9.22 4.05
N PRO A 108 10.36 10.11 5.00
CA PRO A 108 11.38 10.46 5.99
C PRO A 108 11.90 9.27 6.80
N HIS A 109 11.07 8.26 6.96
CA HIS A 109 11.50 7.04 7.63
C HIS A 109 12.47 6.23 6.78
N PHE A 110 12.37 6.37 5.47
CA PHE A 110 13.21 5.68 4.51
C PHE A 110 14.52 6.43 4.30
N ASP A 111 14.42 7.73 4.07
CA ASP A 111 15.59 8.58 3.77
C ASP A 111 16.59 8.63 4.91
N LYS A 112 16.13 8.51 6.13
CA LYS A 112 17.00 8.56 7.30
C LYS A 112 17.99 7.39 7.37
N HIS A 113 17.78 6.39 6.58
CA HIS A 113 18.63 5.20 6.53
C HIS A 113 19.63 5.25 5.39
N LEU A 114 19.58 6.31 4.63
CA LEU A 114 20.54 6.54 3.57
C LEU A 114 21.70 7.37 4.07
#